data_5dc38ae55dad186585cf911bc4aae026
#
_entry.id   5dc38ae55dad186585cf911bc4aae026
#
_cell.length_a   1.000
_cell.length_b   1.000
_cell.length_c   1.000
_cell.angle_alpha   90.00
_cell.angle_beta   90.00
_cell.angle_gamma   90.00
#
_symmetry.space_group_name_H-M   'P 1'
#
loop_
_entity.id
_entity.type
_entity.pdbx_description
1 polymer ?
#
loop_
_entity_poly.entity_id
_entity_poly.type
_entity_poly.pdbx_seq_one_letter_code
_entity_poly.pdbx_strand_id
1 'polypeptide(L)'
;NTDWWNYGGITRDVELWVRPKNFIEDVRVNLSKNEKSIQVELKVNQLEGKNGIVKISFPELGLKEEVTIQDNRAKVSFNFPKKAKRWDINEPNLYTFTAKYESDTYTDTFGFRTIETQHTDILLNGKSILLKGISIHEEAPLRDGRAWSRDDAKILLQWAKNLGCNYVRLAHYPHNEHIVKLADEIGMLVWSEIPVYWTINWESEVTLANAKNQLAEMIERDKNRASVIIWSVANETPRGDARLHFLKELIAEVKKHDTTRLISAATEIHYDGKKQIIDDTLGHYLDIIGLNEYFGWYGGEPENMHSISFINTFDKPLIISEFGAGALFGNHGEKDQRWTEEYQVNVYENQVKNLQKIPSLRGMSPWILKDFRSPRRPLYGIQDWYNRKGLVSERGEKK
;
A
#
# COMPACT_ATOMS: atom_id res chain seq x y z
N ASN A 1 -16.15 -2.26 15.12
CA ASN A 1 -15.77 -0.84 15.32
C ASN A 1 -14.30 -0.66 15.01
N THR A 2 -14.00 0.07 13.94
CA THR A 2 -12.65 0.42 13.47
C THR A 2 -12.03 1.55 14.30
N ASP A 3 -10.70 1.69 14.30
CA ASP A 3 -9.98 2.83 14.92
C ASP A 3 -9.83 4.00 13.93
N TRP A 4 -10.74 4.15 12.98
CA TRP A 4 -10.86 5.31 12.10
C TRP A 4 -12.32 5.70 11.90
N TRP A 5 -12.55 6.95 11.52
CA TRP A 5 -13.89 7.47 11.30
C TRP A 5 -14.47 7.00 9.97
N ASN A 6 -15.66 6.46 9.99
CA ASN A 6 -16.41 6.13 8.78
C ASN A 6 -17.25 7.33 8.38
N TYR A 7 -16.72 8.11 7.45
CA TYR A 7 -17.45 9.26 6.90
C TYR A 7 -18.65 8.79 6.09
N GLY A 8 -19.80 9.46 6.28
CA GLY A 8 -21.01 9.19 5.52
C GLY A 8 -20.98 9.85 4.13
N GLY A 9 -21.94 9.45 3.30
CA GLY A 9 -22.11 9.99 1.95
C GLY A 9 -21.19 9.35 0.90
N ILE A 10 -21.14 9.98 -0.28
CA ILE A 10 -20.30 9.55 -1.40
C ILE A 10 -18.93 10.22 -1.25
N THR A 11 -17.89 9.45 -1.00
CA THR A 11 -16.52 9.92 -0.75
C THR A 11 -15.58 9.73 -1.93
N ARG A 12 -16.09 9.31 -3.08
CA ARG A 12 -15.36 9.15 -4.34
C ARG A 12 -16.06 9.96 -5.42
N ASP A 13 -15.34 10.26 -6.49
CA ASP A 13 -15.88 10.96 -7.63
C ASP A 13 -17.04 10.18 -8.25
N VAL A 14 -18.06 10.92 -8.69
CA VAL A 14 -19.18 10.36 -9.46
C VAL A 14 -19.02 10.83 -10.88
N GLU A 15 -18.80 9.89 -11.79
CA GLU A 15 -18.53 10.17 -13.19
C GLU A 15 -19.64 9.61 -14.09
N LEU A 16 -20.00 10.34 -15.13
CA LEU A 16 -20.83 9.85 -16.21
C LEU A 16 -19.95 9.55 -17.43
N TRP A 17 -19.76 8.26 -17.71
CA TRP A 17 -18.98 7.85 -18.87
C TRP A 17 -19.88 7.60 -20.08
N VAL A 18 -19.73 8.46 -21.09
CA VAL A 18 -20.38 8.26 -22.39
C VAL A 18 -19.37 7.56 -23.30
N ARG A 19 -19.67 6.30 -23.65
CA ARG A 19 -18.79 5.47 -24.47
C ARG A 19 -19.46 5.08 -25.79
N PRO A 20 -18.69 4.84 -26.86
CA PRO A 20 -19.24 4.26 -28.09
C PRO A 20 -19.78 2.84 -27.83
N LYS A 21 -20.52 2.30 -28.80
CA LYS A 21 -21.11 0.95 -28.73
C LYS A 21 -20.04 -0.14 -28.48
N ASN A 22 -18.91 0.01 -29.17
CA ASN A 22 -17.73 -0.85 -29.00
C ASN A 22 -16.62 -0.01 -28.34
N PHE A 23 -16.06 -0.50 -27.24
CA PHE A 23 -15.05 0.24 -26.48
C PHE A 23 -14.03 -0.66 -25.80
N ILE A 24 -12.92 -0.09 -25.39
CA ILE A 24 -11.88 -0.75 -24.59
C ILE A 24 -12.35 -0.79 -23.13
N GLU A 25 -12.61 -1.99 -22.63
CA GLU A 25 -13.15 -2.21 -21.29
C GLU A 25 -12.03 -2.19 -20.24
N ASP A 26 -10.92 -2.86 -20.52
CA ASP A 26 -9.79 -3.01 -19.60
C ASP A 26 -8.46 -3.08 -20.34
N VAL A 27 -7.40 -2.63 -19.65
CA VAL A 27 -6.02 -2.65 -20.13
C VAL A 27 -5.10 -3.13 -19.01
N ARG A 28 -4.25 -4.10 -19.32
CA ARG A 28 -3.18 -4.56 -18.45
C ARG A 28 -1.84 -4.45 -19.18
N VAL A 29 -0.88 -3.77 -18.56
CA VAL A 29 0.47 -3.62 -19.08
C VAL A 29 1.48 -4.11 -18.04
N ASN A 30 2.29 -5.07 -18.40
CA ASN A 30 3.28 -5.65 -17.51
C ASN A 30 4.64 -5.77 -18.19
N LEU A 31 5.71 -5.66 -17.41
CA LEU A 31 7.02 -6.15 -17.78
C LEU A 31 7.03 -7.67 -17.59
N SER A 32 7.54 -8.41 -18.57
CA SER A 32 7.72 -9.86 -18.43
C SER A 32 8.70 -10.20 -17.30
N LYS A 33 8.54 -11.39 -16.68
CA LYS A 33 9.42 -11.84 -15.59
C LYS A 33 10.91 -11.89 -15.97
N ASN A 34 11.23 -12.16 -17.24
CA ASN A 34 12.60 -12.15 -17.74
C ASN A 34 13.08 -10.75 -18.16
N GLU A 35 12.27 -9.73 -17.93
CA GLU A 35 12.53 -8.32 -18.21
C GLU A 35 12.81 -7.96 -19.68
N LYS A 36 12.55 -8.87 -20.61
CA LYS A 36 12.89 -8.72 -22.04
C LYS A 36 11.73 -8.16 -22.87
N SER A 37 10.51 -8.15 -22.35
CA SER A 37 9.34 -7.71 -23.12
C SER A 37 8.30 -6.96 -22.28
N ILE A 38 7.59 -6.06 -22.94
CA ILE A 38 6.38 -5.41 -22.43
C ILE A 38 5.21 -6.26 -22.92
N GLN A 39 4.42 -6.77 -22.01
CA GLN A 39 3.21 -7.53 -22.31
C GLN A 39 2.01 -6.62 -22.14
N VAL A 40 1.15 -6.57 -23.15
CA VAL A 40 -0.10 -5.81 -23.15
C VAL A 40 -1.24 -6.77 -23.39
N GLU A 41 -2.23 -6.73 -22.54
CA GLU A 41 -3.50 -7.41 -22.70
C GLU A 41 -4.64 -6.39 -22.58
N LEU A 42 -5.55 -6.41 -23.55
CA LEU A 42 -6.74 -5.58 -23.55
C LEU A 42 -7.98 -6.46 -23.57
N LYS A 43 -9.01 -5.99 -22.89
CA LYS A 43 -10.38 -6.50 -23.02
C LYS A 43 -11.23 -5.44 -23.70
N VAL A 44 -12.03 -5.83 -24.67
CA VAL A 44 -12.95 -4.93 -25.36
C VAL A 44 -14.38 -5.39 -25.11
N ASN A 45 -15.28 -4.44 -25.01
CA ASN A 45 -16.70 -4.69 -25.08
C ASN A 45 -17.12 -4.54 -26.55
N GLN A 46 -17.66 -5.60 -27.15
CA GLN A 46 -18.23 -5.58 -28.50
C GLN A 46 -19.53 -6.39 -28.53
N LEU A 47 -20.57 -5.80 -29.14
CA LEU A 47 -21.91 -6.37 -29.14
C LEU A 47 -22.14 -7.45 -30.21
N GLU A 48 -21.25 -7.56 -31.20
CA GLU A 48 -21.46 -8.43 -32.37
C GLU A 48 -20.17 -9.19 -32.72
N GLY A 49 -19.56 -9.95 -31.89
CA GLY A 49 -18.54 -10.98 -32.20
C GLY A 49 -17.62 -10.78 -33.42
N LYS A 50 -17.39 -9.54 -33.87
CA LYS A 50 -16.59 -9.21 -35.05
C LYS A 50 -15.13 -9.16 -34.65
N ASN A 51 -14.25 -9.75 -35.48
CA ASN A 51 -12.83 -9.57 -35.37
C ASN A 51 -12.45 -8.12 -35.70
N GLY A 52 -12.27 -7.29 -34.67
CA GLY A 52 -11.81 -5.91 -34.80
C GLY A 52 -10.29 -5.83 -34.69
N ILE A 53 -9.75 -4.63 -34.95
CA ILE A 53 -8.33 -4.35 -34.80
C ILE A 53 -8.18 -3.23 -33.75
N VAL A 54 -7.32 -3.47 -32.74
CA VAL A 54 -6.88 -2.44 -31.79
C VAL A 54 -5.51 -1.94 -32.21
N LYS A 55 -5.34 -0.61 -32.29
CA LYS A 55 -4.04 0.04 -32.52
C LYS A 55 -3.41 0.41 -31.17
N ILE A 56 -2.26 -0.14 -30.87
CA ILE A 56 -1.54 0.01 -29.60
C ILE A 56 -0.26 0.77 -29.84
N SER A 57 0.08 1.72 -28.96
CA SER A 57 1.34 2.47 -29.06
C SER A 57 1.90 2.92 -27.72
N PHE A 58 3.25 2.99 -27.66
CA PHE A 58 4.04 3.73 -26.69
C PHE A 58 4.91 4.74 -27.46
N PRO A 59 4.44 5.98 -27.68
CA PRO A 59 5.09 6.93 -28.56
C PRO A 59 6.55 7.23 -28.20
N GLU A 60 6.87 7.44 -26.92
CA GLU A 60 8.22 7.77 -26.44
C GLU A 60 9.19 6.60 -26.66
N LEU A 61 8.68 5.36 -26.68
CA LEU A 61 9.47 4.17 -26.97
C LEU A 61 9.58 3.84 -28.45
N GLY A 62 8.74 4.46 -29.28
CA GLY A 62 8.64 4.18 -30.72
C GLY A 62 8.01 2.82 -31.01
N LEU A 63 7.21 2.29 -30.06
CA LEU A 63 6.51 1.02 -30.20
C LEU A 63 5.09 1.27 -30.72
N LYS A 64 4.68 0.47 -31.71
CA LYS A 64 3.32 0.51 -32.24
C LYS A 64 2.99 -0.82 -32.93
N GLU A 65 1.77 -1.30 -32.73
CA GLU A 65 1.23 -2.52 -33.33
C GLU A 65 -0.27 -2.41 -33.59
N GLU A 66 -0.74 -3.14 -34.58
CA GLU A 66 -2.15 -3.40 -34.85
C GLU A 66 -2.45 -4.85 -34.50
N VAL A 67 -3.36 -5.07 -33.55
CA VAL A 67 -3.65 -6.38 -32.97
C VAL A 67 -5.09 -6.78 -33.25
N THR A 68 -5.29 -7.95 -33.81
CA THR A 68 -6.64 -8.52 -34.03
C THR A 68 -7.25 -8.97 -32.71
N ILE A 69 -8.50 -8.60 -32.48
CA ILE A 69 -9.28 -9.03 -31.33
C ILE A 69 -9.75 -10.47 -31.57
N GLN A 70 -9.53 -11.33 -30.57
CA GLN A 70 -10.07 -12.69 -30.50
C GLN A 70 -10.76 -12.88 -29.15
N ASP A 71 -12.00 -13.37 -29.16
CA ASP A 71 -12.80 -13.58 -27.93
C ASP A 71 -12.83 -12.37 -27.01
N ASN A 72 -13.09 -11.18 -27.58
CA ASN A 72 -13.10 -9.89 -26.87
C ASN A 72 -11.75 -9.51 -26.24
N ARG A 73 -10.63 -10.12 -26.63
CA ARG A 73 -9.28 -9.85 -26.11
C ARG A 73 -8.30 -9.55 -27.23
N ALA A 74 -7.35 -8.68 -26.94
CA ALA A 74 -6.18 -8.44 -27.77
C ALA A 74 -4.92 -8.57 -26.90
N LYS A 75 -3.91 -9.29 -27.39
CA LYS A 75 -2.64 -9.50 -26.68
C LYS A 75 -1.48 -9.20 -27.60
N VAL A 76 -0.50 -8.46 -27.08
CA VAL A 76 0.74 -8.18 -27.80
C VAL A 76 1.94 -8.18 -26.84
N SER A 77 3.09 -8.55 -27.37
CA SER A 77 4.36 -8.49 -26.64
C SER A 77 5.36 -7.67 -27.48
N PHE A 78 5.84 -6.57 -26.90
CA PHE A 78 6.92 -5.77 -27.48
C PHE A 78 8.25 -6.15 -26.84
N ASN A 79 9.32 -6.23 -27.61
CA ASN A 79 10.66 -6.29 -27.01
C ASN A 79 10.91 -5.03 -26.18
N PHE A 80 11.46 -5.19 -24.97
CA PHE A 80 11.78 -4.06 -24.12
C PHE A 80 12.92 -3.25 -24.77
N PRO A 81 12.70 -1.97 -25.13
CA PRO A 81 13.68 -1.20 -25.87
C PRO A 81 14.92 -0.87 -25.04
N LYS A 82 16.11 -0.96 -25.65
CA LYS A 82 17.38 -0.62 -24.97
C LYS A 82 17.40 0.82 -24.41
N LYS A 83 16.68 1.74 -25.05
CA LYS A 83 16.57 3.15 -24.61
C LYS A 83 15.58 3.37 -23.47
N ALA A 84 14.73 2.38 -23.18
CA ALA A 84 13.73 2.50 -22.12
C ALA A 84 14.40 2.43 -20.75
N LYS A 85 14.10 3.39 -19.91
CA LYS A 85 14.52 3.41 -18.51
C LYS A 85 13.50 2.71 -17.63
N ARG A 86 13.97 2.05 -16.58
CA ARG A 86 13.09 1.52 -15.52
C ARG A 86 12.49 2.65 -14.73
N TRP A 87 11.31 2.39 -14.19
CA TRP A 87 10.75 3.22 -13.13
C TRP A 87 11.51 2.92 -11.82
N ASP A 88 11.92 3.97 -11.13
CA ASP A 88 12.64 3.90 -9.85
C ASP A 88 12.22 5.06 -8.97
N ILE A 89 12.46 4.96 -7.66
CA ILE A 89 12.13 6.03 -6.69
C ILE A 89 12.84 7.35 -6.94
N ASN A 90 14.02 7.32 -7.57
CA ASN A 90 14.82 8.50 -7.91
C ASN A 90 14.59 8.97 -9.35
N GLU A 91 14.25 8.04 -10.24
CA GLU A 91 13.92 8.29 -11.64
C GLU A 91 12.56 7.63 -11.98
N PRO A 92 11.43 8.26 -11.65
CA PRO A 92 10.10 7.69 -11.88
C PRO A 92 9.69 7.80 -13.36
N ASN A 93 10.40 7.08 -14.23
CA ASN A 93 10.17 7.10 -15.66
C ASN A 93 8.82 6.48 -16.00
N LEU A 94 7.94 7.27 -16.58
CA LEU A 94 6.62 6.88 -17.07
C LEU A 94 6.55 7.05 -18.57
N TYR A 95 5.82 6.16 -19.23
CA TYR A 95 5.63 6.15 -20.68
C TYR A 95 4.14 6.19 -21.00
N THR A 96 3.74 7.04 -21.91
CA THR A 96 2.36 7.13 -22.38
C THR A 96 2.00 5.90 -23.19
N PHE A 97 0.90 5.28 -22.84
CA PHE A 97 0.25 4.21 -23.58
C PHE A 97 -1.02 4.73 -24.21
N THR A 98 -1.24 4.37 -25.46
CA THR A 98 -2.50 4.65 -26.14
C THR A 98 -2.98 3.39 -26.87
N ALA A 99 -4.24 3.05 -26.65
CA ALA A 99 -4.95 2.04 -27.42
C ALA A 99 -6.14 2.68 -28.12
N LYS A 100 -6.33 2.41 -29.41
CA LYS A 100 -7.46 2.90 -30.20
C LYS A 100 -8.23 1.72 -30.77
N TYR A 101 -9.52 1.69 -30.51
CA TYR A 101 -10.45 0.70 -31.04
C TYR A 101 -11.67 1.40 -31.62
N GLU A 102 -11.82 1.34 -32.96
CA GLU A 102 -12.84 2.10 -33.68
C GLU A 102 -12.80 3.59 -33.32
N SER A 103 -13.87 4.12 -32.70
CA SER A 103 -13.95 5.51 -32.23
C SER A 103 -13.51 5.70 -30.77
N ASP A 104 -13.21 4.61 -30.04
CA ASP A 104 -12.77 4.68 -28.65
C ASP A 104 -11.25 4.81 -28.53
N THR A 105 -10.81 5.56 -27.52
CA THR A 105 -9.37 5.74 -27.21
C THR A 105 -9.16 5.63 -25.71
N TYR A 106 -8.30 4.71 -25.31
CA TYR A 106 -7.79 4.62 -23.95
C TYR A 106 -6.37 5.18 -23.89
N THR A 107 -6.10 6.02 -22.88
CA THR A 107 -4.75 6.57 -22.63
C THR A 107 -4.43 6.51 -21.14
N ASP A 108 -3.24 6.04 -20.80
CA ASP A 108 -2.72 6.01 -19.43
C ASP A 108 -1.18 6.06 -19.48
N THR A 109 -0.52 6.18 -18.32
CA THR A 109 0.94 6.16 -18.20
C THR A 109 1.40 4.94 -17.41
N PHE A 110 2.52 4.35 -17.80
CA PHE A 110 3.06 3.13 -17.20
C PHE A 110 4.55 3.26 -16.89
N GLY A 111 4.94 2.81 -15.69
CA GLY A 111 6.33 2.61 -15.32
C GLY A 111 6.70 1.13 -15.32
N PHE A 112 7.86 0.80 -15.86
CA PHE A 112 8.34 -0.58 -15.92
C PHE A 112 9.37 -0.84 -14.83
N ARG A 113 9.07 -1.73 -13.91
CA ARG A 113 9.96 -2.12 -12.82
C ARG A 113 9.78 -3.60 -12.46
N THR A 114 10.74 -4.18 -11.75
CA THR A 114 10.59 -5.44 -11.02
C THR A 114 10.61 -5.19 -9.52
N ILE A 115 9.89 -6.00 -8.78
CA ILE A 115 9.94 -6.07 -7.32
C ILE A 115 9.92 -7.54 -6.92
N GLU A 116 10.86 -7.95 -6.10
CA GLU A 116 11.00 -9.33 -5.66
C GLU A 116 11.65 -9.42 -4.29
N THR A 117 11.55 -10.57 -3.65
CA THR A 117 12.29 -10.87 -2.42
C THR A 117 13.36 -11.92 -2.69
N GLN A 118 14.52 -11.76 -2.05
CA GLN A 118 15.59 -12.73 -2.03
C GLN A 118 16.04 -12.94 -0.59
N HIS A 119 15.73 -14.10 -0.01
CA HIS A 119 15.91 -14.32 1.42
C HIS A 119 15.26 -13.20 2.24
N THR A 120 16.02 -12.53 3.08
CA THR A 120 15.54 -11.41 3.90
C THR A 120 15.63 -10.05 3.19
N ASP A 121 15.89 -10.00 1.88
CA ASP A 121 16.05 -8.74 1.15
C ASP A 121 14.86 -8.43 0.22
N ILE A 122 14.63 -7.14 -0.04
CA ILE A 122 13.67 -6.64 -1.03
C ILE A 122 14.46 -6.01 -2.16
N LEU A 123 14.19 -6.43 -3.39
CA LEU A 123 14.90 -5.96 -4.57
C LEU A 123 13.96 -5.16 -5.49
N LEU A 124 14.28 -3.89 -5.72
CA LEU A 124 13.68 -3.07 -6.77
C LEU A 124 14.62 -3.02 -7.96
N ASN A 125 14.17 -3.51 -9.12
CA ASN A 125 15.00 -3.62 -10.33
C ASN A 125 16.33 -4.37 -10.08
N GLY A 126 16.27 -5.44 -9.27
CA GLY A 126 17.43 -6.25 -8.90
C GLY A 126 18.37 -5.60 -7.87
N LYS A 127 18.03 -4.44 -7.32
CA LYS A 127 18.84 -3.74 -6.30
C LYS A 127 18.14 -3.74 -4.96
N SER A 128 18.90 -4.07 -3.90
CA SER A 128 18.41 -4.02 -2.53
C SER A 128 17.89 -2.63 -2.17
N ILE A 129 16.72 -2.56 -1.53
CA ILE A 129 16.11 -1.32 -1.08
C ILE A 129 15.66 -1.41 0.37
N LEU A 130 15.90 -0.35 1.14
CA LEU A 130 15.32 -0.14 2.45
C LEU A 130 14.11 0.78 2.34
N LEU A 131 12.95 0.30 2.78
CA LEU A 131 11.70 1.03 2.76
C LEU A 131 11.61 1.98 3.97
N LYS A 132 11.90 3.26 3.73
CA LYS A 132 11.75 4.34 4.71
C LYS A 132 10.37 4.95 4.55
N GLY A 133 9.42 4.56 5.40
CA GLY A 133 8.03 4.85 5.17
C GLY A 133 7.32 5.67 6.21
N ILE A 134 6.06 5.89 5.96
CA ILE A 134 5.07 6.42 6.89
C ILE A 134 3.69 5.85 6.52
N SER A 135 2.87 5.53 7.54
CA SER A 135 1.48 5.15 7.31
C SER A 135 0.61 6.38 7.10
N ILE A 136 -0.42 6.26 6.26
CA ILE A 136 -1.36 7.34 5.94
C ILE A 136 -2.79 6.79 6.03
N HIS A 137 -3.66 7.45 6.82
CA HIS A 137 -5.11 7.35 6.66
C HIS A 137 -5.59 8.34 5.60
N GLU A 138 -6.68 8.02 4.92
CA GLU A 138 -7.27 8.87 3.88
C GLU A 138 -8.03 10.05 4.49
N GLU A 139 -7.35 10.83 5.32
CA GLU A 139 -7.85 12.08 5.92
C GLU A 139 -7.40 13.27 5.11
N ALA A 140 -8.30 14.21 4.88
CA ALA A 140 -7.95 15.45 4.20
C ALA A 140 -6.86 16.22 4.97
N PRO A 141 -5.83 16.72 4.28
CA PRO A 141 -4.66 17.27 4.97
C PRO A 141 -4.94 18.54 5.77
N LEU A 142 -5.79 19.43 5.26
CA LEU A 142 -6.00 20.77 5.81
C LEU A 142 -7.48 21.06 6.18
N ARG A 143 -8.33 20.07 6.18
CA ARG A 143 -9.75 20.16 6.54
C ARG A 143 -10.21 18.84 7.16
N ASP A 144 -11.41 18.83 7.71
CA ASP A 144 -12.08 17.59 8.13
C ASP A 144 -12.60 16.80 6.92
N GLY A 145 -12.68 15.48 7.08
CA GLY A 145 -13.24 14.58 6.08
C GLY A 145 -12.22 13.78 5.30
N ARG A 146 -12.68 13.04 4.31
CA ARG A 146 -11.83 12.21 3.45
C ARG A 146 -10.95 13.06 2.52
N ALA A 147 -9.73 12.57 2.28
CA ALA A 147 -8.90 13.03 1.17
C ALA A 147 -9.42 12.40 -0.12
N TRP A 148 -10.06 13.21 -0.97
CA TRP A 148 -10.73 12.72 -2.18
C TRP A 148 -10.15 13.31 -3.46
N SER A 149 -9.31 14.33 -3.38
CA SER A 149 -8.78 15.04 -4.54
C SER A 149 -7.30 14.75 -4.79
N ARG A 150 -6.87 15.04 -6.02
CA ARG A 150 -5.45 15.00 -6.38
C ARG A 150 -4.62 15.99 -5.53
N ASP A 151 -5.18 17.15 -5.16
CA ASP A 151 -4.49 18.13 -4.32
C ASP A 151 -4.30 17.63 -2.90
N ASP A 152 -5.30 16.97 -2.31
CA ASP A 152 -5.15 16.29 -1.02
C ASP A 152 -4.02 15.25 -1.06
N ALA A 153 -4.02 14.40 -2.09
CA ALA A 153 -2.98 13.39 -2.29
C ALA A 153 -1.58 14.02 -2.44
N LYS A 154 -1.49 15.14 -3.17
CA LYS A 154 -0.23 15.87 -3.36
C LYS A 154 0.33 16.41 -2.04
N ILE A 155 -0.51 16.98 -1.18
CA ILE A 155 -0.08 17.49 0.12
C ILE A 155 0.41 16.35 1.01
N LEU A 156 -0.36 15.26 1.13
CA LEU A 156 -0.01 14.10 1.96
C LEU A 156 1.31 13.45 1.50
N LEU A 157 1.46 13.21 0.20
CA LEU A 157 2.68 12.62 -0.33
C LEU A 157 3.88 13.57 -0.25
N GLN A 158 3.67 14.88 -0.40
CA GLN A 158 4.73 15.86 -0.20
C GLN A 158 5.21 15.91 1.25
N TRP A 159 4.31 15.81 2.22
CA TRP A 159 4.71 15.70 3.63
C TRP A 159 5.54 14.43 3.87
N ALA A 160 5.13 13.29 3.32
CA ALA A 160 5.91 12.06 3.40
C ALA A 160 7.32 12.22 2.75
N LYS A 161 7.40 12.83 1.57
CA LYS A 161 8.70 13.13 0.92
C LYS A 161 9.57 14.05 1.78
N ASN A 162 9.00 15.08 2.40
CA ASN A 162 9.72 16.02 3.26
C ASN A 162 10.29 15.34 4.53
N LEU A 163 9.68 14.25 4.98
CA LEU A 163 10.20 13.38 6.04
C LEU A 163 11.30 12.42 5.54
N GLY A 164 11.65 12.44 4.25
CA GLY A 164 12.64 11.55 3.66
C GLY A 164 12.10 10.16 3.33
N CYS A 165 10.76 9.99 3.27
CA CYS A 165 10.16 8.72 2.91
C CYS A 165 10.33 8.40 1.41
N ASN A 166 10.59 7.13 1.12
CA ASN A 166 10.53 6.55 -0.23
C ASN A 166 9.35 5.58 -0.40
N TYR A 167 8.55 5.40 0.66
CA TYR A 167 7.47 4.45 0.75
C TYR A 167 6.35 4.98 1.64
N VAL A 168 5.10 4.65 1.31
CA VAL A 168 3.92 4.91 2.15
C VAL A 168 3.07 3.66 2.28
N ARG A 169 2.52 3.44 3.49
CA ARG A 169 1.48 2.45 3.73
C ARG A 169 0.13 3.15 3.76
N LEU A 170 -0.73 2.82 2.80
CA LEU A 170 -2.09 3.36 2.70
C LEU A 170 -3.03 2.50 3.55
N ALA A 171 -3.14 2.85 4.82
CA ALA A 171 -3.88 2.08 5.82
C ALA A 171 -5.34 2.55 5.92
N HIS A 172 -6.26 1.70 6.30
CA HIS A 172 -6.33 0.22 6.33
C HIS A 172 -7.34 -0.26 5.28
N TYR A 173 -7.51 0.50 4.21
CA TYR A 173 -8.51 0.31 3.16
C TYR A 173 -7.99 0.89 1.84
N PRO A 174 -8.56 0.54 0.69
CA PRO A 174 -8.17 1.14 -0.58
C PRO A 174 -8.38 2.65 -0.57
N HIS A 175 -7.29 3.42 -0.73
CA HIS A 175 -7.36 4.87 -0.85
C HIS A 175 -7.81 5.31 -2.23
N ASN A 176 -8.13 6.60 -2.41
CA ASN A 176 -8.48 7.20 -3.68
C ASN A 176 -7.38 6.97 -4.73
N GLU A 177 -7.77 6.76 -5.99
CA GLU A 177 -6.83 6.48 -7.09
C GLU A 177 -5.82 7.61 -7.35
N HIS A 178 -6.15 8.85 -7.00
CA HIS A 178 -5.24 9.98 -7.16
C HIS A 178 -3.92 9.79 -6.42
N ILE A 179 -3.94 9.16 -5.24
CA ILE A 179 -2.72 8.98 -4.44
C ILE A 179 -1.75 7.98 -5.08
N VAL A 180 -2.25 6.87 -5.65
CA VAL A 180 -1.38 5.89 -6.32
C VAL A 180 -0.89 6.38 -7.67
N LYS A 181 -1.71 7.13 -8.43
CA LYS A 181 -1.29 7.77 -9.68
C LYS A 181 -0.19 8.81 -9.42
N LEU A 182 -0.37 9.65 -8.40
CA LEU A 182 0.63 10.64 -8.03
C LEU A 182 1.91 9.98 -7.48
N ALA A 183 1.79 8.88 -6.74
CA ALA A 183 2.93 8.10 -6.27
C ALA A 183 3.79 7.57 -7.44
N ASP A 184 3.16 7.14 -8.55
CA ASP A 184 3.87 6.78 -9.80
C ASP A 184 4.71 7.96 -10.32
N GLU A 185 4.14 9.17 -10.33
CA GLU A 185 4.77 10.37 -10.89
C GLU A 185 5.96 10.88 -10.07
N ILE A 186 5.88 10.74 -8.73
CA ILE A 186 6.90 11.31 -7.83
C ILE A 186 7.91 10.28 -7.30
N GLY A 187 7.81 9.02 -7.71
CA GLY A 187 8.69 7.95 -7.23
C GLY A 187 8.48 7.61 -5.75
N MET A 188 7.23 7.34 -5.36
CA MET A 188 6.88 6.89 -4.01
C MET A 188 6.36 5.46 -4.07
N LEU A 189 6.99 4.52 -3.37
CA LEU A 189 6.51 3.15 -3.27
C LEU A 189 5.26 3.06 -2.39
N VAL A 190 4.38 2.11 -2.67
CA VAL A 190 3.08 1.99 -2.01
C VAL A 190 2.81 0.57 -1.54
N TRP A 191 2.38 0.45 -0.30
CA TRP A 191 1.69 -0.70 0.27
C TRP A 191 0.20 -0.38 0.32
N SER A 192 -0.62 -1.13 -0.42
CA SER A 192 -2.08 -1.03 -0.40
C SER A 192 -2.70 -2.22 0.31
N GLU A 193 -3.81 -1.99 1.03
CA GLU A 193 -4.49 -3.03 1.81
C GLU A 193 -6.01 -2.90 1.79
N ILE A 194 -6.69 -4.00 2.14
CA ILE A 194 -8.13 -4.05 2.36
C ILE A 194 -8.45 -4.06 3.85
N PRO A 195 -9.66 -3.65 4.30
CA PRO A 195 -9.99 -3.48 5.71
C PRO A 195 -10.26 -4.79 6.46
N VAL A 196 -9.43 -5.82 6.24
CA VAL A 196 -9.39 -7.03 7.07
C VAL A 196 -8.55 -6.72 8.31
N TYR A 197 -9.22 -6.19 9.32
CA TYR A 197 -8.62 -5.51 10.44
C TYR A 197 -9.15 -6.06 11.76
N TRP A 198 -8.23 -6.44 12.67
CA TRP A 198 -8.54 -7.04 13.97
C TRP A 198 -9.40 -8.29 13.82
N THR A 199 -10.63 -8.26 14.31
CA THR A 199 -11.54 -9.39 14.30
C THR A 199 -12.72 -9.15 13.38
N ILE A 200 -12.93 -10.08 12.44
CA ILE A 200 -14.09 -10.15 11.57
C ILE A 200 -14.76 -11.52 11.73
N ASN A 201 -15.84 -11.76 11.02
CA ASN A 201 -16.47 -13.10 11.02
C ASN A 201 -15.73 -14.04 10.05
N TRP A 202 -14.75 -14.76 10.56
CA TRP A 202 -13.85 -15.64 9.79
C TRP A 202 -14.53 -16.83 9.13
N GLU A 203 -15.67 -17.28 9.68
CA GLU A 203 -16.41 -18.44 9.16
C GLU A 203 -17.53 -18.07 8.19
N SER A 204 -17.75 -16.78 7.96
CA SER A 204 -18.81 -16.29 7.08
C SER A 204 -18.36 -16.26 5.61
N GLU A 205 -19.00 -17.07 4.78
CA GLU A 205 -18.83 -17.08 3.32
C GLU A 205 -19.15 -15.71 2.69
N VAL A 206 -20.14 -15.00 3.23
CA VAL A 206 -20.51 -13.65 2.76
C VAL A 206 -19.40 -12.66 3.04
N THR A 207 -18.77 -12.75 4.23
CA THR A 207 -17.63 -11.89 4.61
C THR A 207 -16.43 -12.20 3.72
N LEU A 208 -16.15 -13.48 3.47
CA LEU A 208 -15.07 -13.91 2.57
C LEU A 208 -15.28 -13.41 1.15
N ALA A 209 -16.48 -13.60 0.60
CA ALA A 209 -16.83 -13.14 -0.74
C ALA A 209 -16.68 -11.61 -0.87
N ASN A 210 -17.14 -10.85 0.14
CA ASN A 210 -16.98 -9.40 0.16
C ASN A 210 -15.51 -8.97 0.23
N ALA A 211 -14.69 -9.61 1.06
CA ALA A 211 -13.26 -9.33 1.17
C ALA A 211 -12.52 -9.64 -0.16
N LYS A 212 -12.83 -10.78 -0.80
CA LYS A 212 -12.30 -11.12 -2.14
C LYS A 212 -12.68 -10.08 -3.17
N ASN A 213 -13.95 -9.63 -3.19
CA ASN A 213 -14.41 -8.61 -4.14
C ASN A 213 -13.66 -7.28 -3.95
N GLN A 214 -13.55 -6.78 -2.71
CA GLN A 214 -12.80 -5.55 -2.42
C GLN A 214 -11.33 -5.66 -2.84
N LEU A 215 -10.71 -6.81 -2.60
CA LEU A 215 -9.33 -7.09 -2.98
C LEU A 215 -9.16 -7.11 -4.50
N ALA A 216 -10.06 -7.79 -5.21
CA ALA A 216 -10.07 -7.85 -6.68
C ALA A 216 -10.26 -6.45 -7.30
N GLU A 217 -11.23 -5.67 -6.82
CA GLU A 217 -11.48 -4.30 -7.27
C GLU A 217 -10.26 -3.39 -7.06
N MET A 218 -9.61 -3.47 -5.89
CA MET A 218 -8.38 -2.71 -5.59
C MET A 218 -7.26 -3.09 -6.56
N ILE A 219 -7.01 -4.38 -6.77
CA ILE A 219 -5.96 -4.86 -7.66
C ILE A 219 -6.26 -4.49 -9.11
N GLU A 220 -7.48 -4.71 -9.60
CA GLU A 220 -7.85 -4.38 -10.98
C GLU A 220 -7.76 -2.88 -11.27
N ARG A 221 -8.09 -2.01 -10.31
CA ARG A 221 -7.90 -0.56 -10.43
C ARG A 221 -6.42 -0.17 -10.53
N ASP A 222 -5.58 -0.75 -9.64
CA ASP A 222 -4.21 -0.28 -9.42
C ASP A 222 -3.14 -1.20 -10.05
N LYS A 223 -3.52 -2.28 -10.74
CA LYS A 223 -2.60 -3.27 -11.37
C LYS A 223 -1.56 -2.66 -12.30
N ASN A 224 -1.83 -1.49 -12.85
CA ASN A 224 -0.96 -0.78 -13.77
C ASN A 224 -0.08 0.29 -13.09
N ARG A 225 -0.16 0.45 -11.77
CA ARG A 225 0.62 1.44 -11.01
C ARG A 225 1.99 0.89 -10.64
N ALA A 226 3.05 1.51 -11.14
CA ALA A 226 4.43 1.10 -10.86
C ALA A 226 4.79 1.26 -9.38
N SER A 227 4.25 2.30 -8.73
CA SER A 227 4.45 2.61 -7.32
C SER A 227 3.95 1.52 -6.37
N VAL A 228 2.84 0.87 -6.70
CA VAL A 228 2.28 -0.19 -5.85
C VAL A 228 3.16 -1.43 -5.92
N ILE A 229 3.78 -1.80 -4.79
CA ILE A 229 4.70 -2.94 -4.68
C ILE A 229 4.20 -4.04 -3.75
N ILE A 230 3.25 -3.75 -2.86
CA ILE A 230 2.73 -4.68 -1.87
C ILE A 230 1.21 -4.64 -1.86
N TRP A 231 0.59 -5.82 -1.95
CA TRP A 231 -0.79 -6.08 -1.60
C TRP A 231 -0.85 -6.71 -0.22
N SER A 232 -1.56 -6.08 0.72
CA SER A 232 -1.70 -6.59 2.07
C SER A 232 -3.12 -7.11 2.31
N VAL A 233 -3.21 -8.28 2.93
CA VAL A 233 -4.47 -9.01 3.10
C VAL A 233 -5.05 -8.91 4.51
N ALA A 234 -4.27 -8.41 5.50
CA ALA A 234 -4.74 -8.31 6.88
C ALA A 234 -3.90 -7.37 7.73
N ASN A 235 -4.51 -6.86 8.81
CA ASN A 235 -3.85 -6.10 9.87
C ASN A 235 -4.27 -6.61 11.27
N GLU A 236 -3.29 -7.04 12.08
CA GLU A 236 -3.46 -7.41 13.50
C GLU A 236 -4.64 -8.36 13.74
N THR A 237 -4.68 -9.44 12.99
CA THR A 237 -5.77 -10.41 13.07
C THR A 237 -5.39 -11.55 14.02
N PRO A 238 -6.23 -11.88 15.05
CA PRO A 238 -5.90 -12.90 16.04
C PRO A 238 -5.75 -14.27 15.41
N ARG A 239 -4.75 -15.02 15.87
CA ARG A 239 -4.41 -16.36 15.35
C ARG A 239 -5.58 -17.35 15.52
N GLY A 240 -5.72 -18.27 14.58
CA GLY A 240 -6.74 -19.32 14.57
C GLY A 240 -6.90 -19.95 13.20
N ASP A 241 -7.45 -21.17 13.16
CA ASP A 241 -7.57 -21.96 11.91
C ASP A 241 -8.53 -21.32 10.91
N ALA A 242 -9.69 -20.84 11.36
CA ALA A 242 -10.67 -20.17 10.50
C ALA A 242 -10.08 -18.89 9.88
N ARG A 243 -9.36 -18.09 10.67
CA ARG A 243 -8.63 -16.92 10.19
C ARG A 243 -7.57 -17.30 9.17
N LEU A 244 -6.77 -18.35 9.44
CA LEU A 244 -5.72 -18.79 8.53
C LEU A 244 -6.32 -19.27 7.20
N HIS A 245 -7.41 -20.03 7.24
CA HIS A 245 -8.15 -20.45 6.04
C HIS A 245 -8.61 -19.23 5.23
N PHE A 246 -9.30 -18.29 5.87
CA PHE A 246 -9.81 -17.07 5.24
C PHE A 246 -8.69 -16.28 4.55
N LEU A 247 -7.56 -16.06 5.22
CA LEU A 247 -6.43 -15.29 4.67
C LEU A 247 -5.70 -16.02 3.54
N LYS A 248 -5.62 -17.37 3.58
CA LYS A 248 -5.11 -18.15 2.45
C LYS A 248 -5.97 -17.99 1.20
N GLU A 249 -7.29 -17.94 1.37
CA GLU A 249 -8.22 -17.67 0.28
C GLU A 249 -8.03 -16.27 -0.33
N LEU A 250 -7.74 -15.24 0.50
CA LEU A 250 -7.39 -13.91 0.01
C LEU A 250 -6.04 -13.88 -0.72
N ILE A 251 -5.04 -14.59 -0.21
CA ILE A 251 -3.73 -14.73 -0.88
C ILE A 251 -3.89 -15.40 -2.25
N ALA A 252 -4.74 -16.43 -2.34
CA ALA A 252 -5.06 -17.08 -3.61
C ALA A 252 -5.74 -16.10 -4.58
N GLU A 253 -6.65 -15.25 -4.08
CA GLU A 253 -7.30 -14.23 -4.90
C GLU A 253 -6.30 -13.19 -5.40
N VAL A 254 -5.34 -12.71 -4.57
CA VAL A 254 -4.24 -11.85 -5.06
C VAL A 254 -3.51 -12.52 -6.23
N LYS A 255 -3.06 -13.76 -6.05
CA LYS A 255 -2.27 -14.49 -7.06
C LYS A 255 -3.02 -14.73 -8.36
N LYS A 256 -4.34 -14.82 -8.31
CA LYS A 256 -5.21 -14.92 -9.49
C LYS A 256 -5.21 -13.63 -10.30
N HIS A 257 -5.22 -12.48 -9.63
CA HIS A 257 -5.30 -11.15 -10.26
C HIS A 257 -3.94 -10.56 -10.57
N ASP A 258 -2.93 -10.76 -9.72
CA ASP A 258 -1.60 -10.18 -9.89
C ASP A 258 -0.48 -11.07 -9.33
N THR A 259 0.53 -11.31 -10.13
CA THR A 259 1.75 -12.06 -9.76
C THR A 259 3.01 -11.21 -9.85
N THR A 260 2.87 -9.88 -9.94
CA THR A 260 3.98 -8.93 -10.17
C THR A 260 4.26 -8.05 -8.97
N ARG A 261 3.51 -8.22 -7.87
CA ARG A 261 3.70 -7.54 -6.59
C ARG A 261 3.82 -8.54 -5.46
N LEU A 262 4.36 -8.07 -4.35
CA LEU A 262 4.57 -8.85 -3.15
C LEU A 262 3.30 -8.89 -2.30
N ILE A 263 3.12 -9.98 -1.55
CA ILE A 263 1.97 -10.17 -0.65
C ILE A 263 2.45 -10.05 0.79
N SER A 264 1.72 -9.27 1.59
CA SER A 264 2.04 -9.07 3.01
C SER A 264 0.78 -9.04 3.88
N ALA A 265 1.02 -9.01 5.19
CA ALA A 265 0.06 -8.70 6.23
C ALA A 265 0.82 -8.18 7.46
N ALA A 266 0.22 -7.32 8.27
CA ALA A 266 0.70 -7.06 9.62
C ALA A 266 0.27 -8.24 10.51
N THR A 267 1.24 -9.10 10.88
CA THR A 267 1.00 -10.37 11.58
C THR A 267 1.04 -10.21 13.09
N GLU A 268 0.48 -11.18 13.79
CA GLU A 268 0.57 -11.28 15.24
C GLU A 268 1.93 -11.85 15.67
N ILE A 269 2.40 -11.43 16.85
CA ILE A 269 3.61 -11.93 17.49
C ILE A 269 3.30 -12.74 18.74
N HIS A 270 4.25 -13.54 19.14
CA HIS A 270 4.22 -14.29 20.37
C HIS A 270 5.26 -13.72 21.36
N TYR A 271 4.87 -13.55 22.60
CA TYR A 271 5.73 -13.01 23.65
C TYR A 271 6.27 -14.14 24.54
N ASP A 272 7.58 -14.23 24.68
CA ASP A 272 8.28 -15.10 25.64
C ASP A 272 9.22 -14.21 26.47
N GLY A 273 8.72 -13.71 27.59
CA GLY A 273 9.43 -12.75 28.43
C GLY A 273 9.75 -11.46 27.66
N LYS A 274 11.05 -11.21 27.45
CA LYS A 274 11.54 -10.06 26.65
C LYS A 274 11.76 -10.38 25.18
N LYS A 275 11.37 -11.56 24.73
CA LYS A 275 11.47 -11.94 23.33
C LYS A 275 10.14 -11.74 22.65
N GLN A 276 10.18 -11.10 21.51
CA GLN A 276 9.07 -11.00 20.56
C GLN A 276 9.36 -11.94 19.39
N ILE A 277 8.58 -12.99 19.28
CA ILE A 277 8.78 -14.09 18.33
C ILE A 277 7.79 -13.92 17.18
N ILE A 278 8.31 -13.77 15.98
CA ILE A 278 7.57 -13.59 14.74
C ILE A 278 7.43 -14.98 14.11
N ASP A 279 6.36 -15.69 14.45
CA ASP A 279 6.11 -17.08 14.13
C ASP A 279 4.65 -17.38 13.72
N ASP A 280 3.89 -16.34 13.36
CA ASP A 280 2.52 -16.53 12.86
C ASP A 280 2.53 -17.44 11.61
N THR A 281 1.78 -18.54 11.65
CA THR A 281 1.69 -19.52 10.56
C THR A 281 1.36 -18.89 9.20
N LEU A 282 0.65 -17.76 9.19
CA LEU A 282 0.39 -16.99 7.98
C LEU A 282 1.68 -16.58 7.25
N GLY A 283 2.77 -16.34 8.00
CA GLY A 283 4.07 -15.94 7.45
C GLY A 283 4.63 -16.90 6.40
N HIS A 284 4.26 -18.19 6.42
CA HIS A 284 4.67 -19.14 5.38
C HIS A 284 4.10 -18.80 3.99
N TYR A 285 2.95 -18.13 3.93
CA TYR A 285 2.21 -17.83 2.70
C TYR A 285 2.46 -16.41 2.17
N LEU A 286 3.11 -15.55 2.96
CA LEU A 286 3.46 -14.17 2.62
C LEU A 286 4.84 -14.09 1.95
N ASP A 287 5.08 -13.06 1.17
CA ASP A 287 6.41 -12.72 0.62
C ASP A 287 7.20 -11.85 1.60
N ILE A 288 6.52 -10.97 2.31
CA ILE A 288 7.06 -10.04 3.32
C ILE A 288 6.24 -10.17 4.60
N ILE A 289 6.93 -10.17 5.74
CA ILE A 289 6.28 -10.13 7.05
C ILE A 289 6.10 -8.67 7.48
N GLY A 290 4.87 -8.26 7.80
CA GLY A 290 4.60 -7.00 8.48
C GLY A 290 4.47 -7.22 9.99
N LEU A 291 4.91 -6.25 10.77
CA LEU A 291 4.83 -6.27 12.24
C LEU A 291 4.49 -4.88 12.77
N ASN A 292 3.51 -4.80 13.68
CA ASN A 292 3.20 -3.58 14.42
C ASN A 292 3.86 -3.65 15.81
N GLU A 293 4.62 -2.60 16.18
CA GLU A 293 5.41 -2.57 17.42
C GLU A 293 5.17 -1.27 18.19
N TYR A 294 4.66 -1.41 19.40
CA TYR A 294 4.27 -0.26 20.22
C TYR A 294 4.83 -0.29 21.65
N PHE A 295 5.97 -0.96 21.89
CA PHE A 295 6.64 -0.93 23.19
C PHE A 295 7.04 0.51 23.54
N GLY A 296 6.77 0.90 24.78
CA GLY A 296 6.92 2.29 25.22
C GLY A 296 5.65 3.14 25.04
N TRP A 297 4.65 2.62 24.30
CA TRP A 297 3.35 3.30 24.15
C TRP A 297 2.19 2.55 24.81
N TYR A 298 1.89 1.31 24.40
CA TYR A 298 0.84 0.50 25.01
C TYR A 298 1.31 -0.29 26.21
N GLY A 299 2.61 -0.47 26.38
CA GLY A 299 3.24 -1.15 27.51
C GLY A 299 4.72 -0.96 27.54
N GLY A 300 5.31 -1.08 28.74
CA GLY A 300 6.75 -0.84 28.97
C GLY A 300 7.14 0.64 28.97
N GLU A 301 8.37 0.91 29.39
CA GLU A 301 8.97 2.24 29.36
C GLU A 301 9.88 2.35 28.13
N PRO A 302 9.90 3.49 27.39
CA PRO A 302 10.66 3.65 26.16
C PRO A 302 12.13 3.24 26.31
N GLU A 303 12.76 3.64 27.39
CA GLU A 303 14.17 3.35 27.68
C GLU A 303 14.47 1.86 27.82
N ASN A 304 13.47 1.05 28.19
CA ASN A 304 13.61 -0.40 28.33
C ASN A 304 13.49 -1.16 26.99
N MET A 305 13.18 -0.48 25.90
CA MET A 305 13.09 -1.08 24.55
C MET A 305 14.37 -1.81 24.16
N HIS A 306 15.55 -1.34 24.60
CA HIS A 306 16.84 -1.97 24.33
C HIS A 306 16.95 -3.41 24.86
N SER A 307 16.12 -3.79 25.84
CA SER A 307 16.08 -5.12 26.42
C SER A 307 15.18 -6.09 25.66
N ILE A 308 14.39 -5.61 24.71
CA ILE A 308 13.51 -6.42 23.87
C ILE A 308 14.31 -6.99 22.70
N SER A 309 14.21 -8.30 22.49
CA SER A 309 14.80 -8.99 21.34
C SER A 309 13.72 -9.48 20.38
N PHE A 310 14.01 -9.39 19.10
CA PHE A 310 13.11 -9.84 18.03
C PHE A 310 13.68 -11.10 17.38
N ILE A 311 12.86 -12.13 17.24
CA ILE A 311 13.22 -13.39 16.59
C ILE A 311 12.27 -13.61 15.41
N ASN A 312 12.77 -13.35 14.21
CA ASN A 312 12.04 -13.70 12.97
C ASN A 312 12.35 -15.17 12.64
N THR A 313 11.34 -16.02 12.66
CA THR A 313 11.49 -17.46 12.35
C THR A 313 11.46 -17.74 10.83
N PHE A 314 11.20 -16.72 10.01
CA PHE A 314 11.10 -16.84 8.56
C PHE A 314 12.36 -16.28 7.88
N ASP A 315 12.82 -16.96 6.83
CA ASP A 315 13.84 -16.42 5.90
C ASP A 315 13.17 -15.48 4.89
N LYS A 316 12.59 -14.38 5.42
CA LYS A 316 11.82 -13.38 4.66
C LYS A 316 12.09 -11.98 5.18
N PRO A 317 11.93 -10.94 4.33
CA PRO A 317 12.04 -9.55 4.77
C PRO A 317 10.99 -9.22 5.83
N LEU A 318 11.39 -8.40 6.80
CA LEU A 318 10.50 -7.83 7.81
C LEU A 318 10.31 -6.33 7.57
N ILE A 319 9.07 -5.88 7.64
CA ILE A 319 8.71 -4.46 7.69
C ILE A 319 8.01 -4.20 9.02
N ILE A 320 8.52 -3.23 9.79
CA ILE A 320 7.74 -2.68 10.90
C ILE A 320 6.68 -1.77 10.30
N SER A 321 5.48 -2.32 10.17
CA SER A 321 4.36 -1.69 9.46
C SER A 321 3.68 -0.58 10.27
N GLU A 322 3.84 -0.62 11.59
CA GLU A 322 3.43 0.46 12.51
C GLU A 322 4.36 0.50 13.72
N PHE A 323 4.67 1.71 14.20
CA PHE A 323 5.33 1.95 15.48
C PHE A 323 5.21 3.43 15.87
N GLY A 324 5.51 3.76 17.13
CA GLY A 324 5.51 5.14 17.61
C GLY A 324 4.57 5.38 18.80
N ALA A 325 4.31 6.65 19.08
CA ALA A 325 3.52 7.11 20.21
C ALA A 325 2.63 8.31 19.82
N GLY A 326 1.68 8.65 20.69
CA GLY A 326 0.82 9.84 20.52
C GLY A 326 1.38 11.05 21.26
N ALA A 327 1.20 12.22 20.65
CA ALA A 327 1.39 13.54 21.29
C ALA A 327 0.28 14.50 20.87
N LEU A 328 -0.12 15.39 21.75
CA LEU A 328 -0.98 16.52 21.40
C LEU A 328 -0.08 17.65 20.90
N PHE A 329 -0.38 18.20 19.73
CA PHE A 329 0.38 19.33 19.17
C PHE A 329 0.46 20.50 20.15
N GLY A 330 1.68 21.03 20.35
CA GLY A 330 1.94 22.13 21.28
C GLY A 330 1.92 21.74 22.77
N ASN A 331 1.75 20.46 23.10
CA ASN A 331 1.86 19.98 24.47
C ASN A 331 3.32 19.58 24.76
N HIS A 332 3.99 20.38 25.56
CA HIS A 332 5.41 20.23 25.90
C HIS A 332 5.60 19.85 27.37
N GLY A 333 6.67 19.12 27.68
CA GLY A 333 7.00 18.69 29.04
C GLY A 333 8.23 17.79 29.08
N GLU A 334 8.36 17.05 30.19
CA GLU A 334 9.48 16.11 30.36
C GLU A 334 9.30 14.90 29.42
N LYS A 335 10.42 14.29 29.02
CA LYS A 335 10.46 13.17 28.06
C LYS A 335 9.74 11.90 28.54
N ASP A 336 9.43 11.78 29.81
CA ASP A 336 8.64 10.69 30.41
C ASP A 336 7.14 11.06 30.58
N GLN A 337 6.76 12.30 30.30
CA GLN A 337 5.39 12.78 30.40
C GLN A 337 4.62 12.42 29.11
N ARG A 338 3.70 11.47 29.22
CA ARG A 338 2.87 11.04 28.07
C ARG A 338 2.08 12.20 27.47
N TRP A 339 1.84 12.11 26.17
CA TRP A 339 1.11 13.08 25.35
C TRP A 339 1.86 14.36 25.04
N THR A 340 3.11 14.52 25.53
CA THR A 340 4.00 15.60 25.10
C THR A 340 4.73 15.22 23.80
N GLU A 341 5.18 16.21 23.07
CA GLU A 341 6.00 15.99 21.87
C GLU A 341 7.35 15.37 22.22
N GLU A 342 7.93 15.74 23.36
CA GLU A 342 9.16 15.17 23.90
C GLU A 342 9.02 13.67 24.23
N TYR A 343 7.89 13.24 24.76
CA TYR A 343 7.62 11.82 24.98
C TYR A 343 7.52 11.07 23.65
N GLN A 344 6.85 11.65 22.64
CA GLN A 344 6.75 11.06 21.32
C GLN A 344 8.14 10.85 20.71
N VAL A 345 9.02 11.86 20.79
CA VAL A 345 10.43 11.77 20.35
C VAL A 345 11.16 10.66 21.11
N ASN A 346 11.06 10.62 22.45
CA ASN A 346 11.69 9.60 23.27
C ASN A 346 11.30 8.17 22.86
N VAL A 347 10.02 7.93 22.59
CA VAL A 347 9.55 6.62 22.11
C VAL A 347 10.15 6.30 20.74
N TYR A 348 10.12 7.22 19.81
CA TYR A 348 10.68 6.99 18.46
C TYR A 348 12.17 6.71 18.49
N GLU A 349 12.95 7.48 19.26
CA GLU A 349 14.40 7.28 19.36
C GLU A 349 14.74 5.88 19.89
N ASN A 350 14.07 5.44 20.96
CA ASN A 350 14.31 4.12 21.54
C ASN A 350 13.84 2.97 20.62
N GLN A 351 12.66 3.12 19.99
CA GLN A 351 12.14 2.11 19.05
C GLN A 351 13.06 1.99 17.83
N VAL A 352 13.38 3.08 17.14
CA VAL A 352 14.23 3.05 15.94
C VAL A 352 15.60 2.45 16.28
N LYS A 353 16.24 2.90 17.37
CA LYS A 353 17.53 2.37 17.81
C LYS A 353 17.54 0.87 18.06
N ASN A 354 16.42 0.31 18.54
CA ASN A 354 16.33 -1.13 18.78
C ASN A 354 15.91 -1.91 17.54
N LEU A 355 14.89 -1.44 16.81
CA LEU A 355 14.34 -2.12 15.63
C LEU A 355 15.38 -2.26 14.51
N GLN A 356 16.27 -1.27 14.34
CA GLN A 356 17.35 -1.33 13.35
C GLN A 356 18.36 -2.47 13.58
N LYS A 357 18.35 -3.10 14.75
CA LYS A 357 19.20 -4.26 15.05
C LYS A 357 18.66 -5.57 14.48
N ILE A 358 17.40 -5.60 13.99
CA ILE A 358 16.79 -6.82 13.46
C ILE A 358 17.41 -7.13 12.09
N PRO A 359 18.08 -8.29 11.91
CA PRO A 359 18.82 -8.56 10.67
C PRO A 359 17.96 -8.60 9.41
N SER A 360 16.72 -9.08 9.54
CA SER A 360 15.76 -9.18 8.44
C SER A 360 14.98 -7.90 8.18
N LEU A 361 15.23 -6.80 8.91
CA LEU A 361 14.52 -5.54 8.73
C LEU A 361 14.83 -4.93 7.35
N ARG A 362 13.78 -4.68 6.58
CA ARG A 362 13.85 -4.03 5.24
C ARG A 362 12.90 -2.87 5.10
N GLY A 363 12.18 -2.52 6.15
CA GLY A 363 11.32 -1.34 6.12
C GLY A 363 10.76 -0.96 7.46
N MET A 364 10.45 0.32 7.60
CA MET A 364 9.79 0.89 8.78
C MET A 364 8.77 1.92 8.35
N SER A 365 7.60 1.91 8.97
CA SER A 365 6.50 2.84 8.71
C SER A 365 5.92 3.33 10.03
N PRO A 366 6.33 4.52 10.52
CA PRO A 366 5.68 5.12 11.68
C PRO A 366 4.17 5.20 11.56
N TRP A 367 3.47 4.98 12.64
CA TRP A 367 2.06 5.25 12.77
C TRP A 367 1.88 6.57 13.49
N ILE A 368 1.62 7.66 12.80
CA ILE A 368 1.11 7.84 11.43
C ILE A 368 1.52 9.23 10.93
N LEU A 369 1.31 9.57 9.66
CA LEU A 369 1.67 10.87 9.11
C LEU A 369 0.90 12.01 9.78
N LYS A 370 -0.43 11.90 9.85
CA LYS A 370 -1.34 12.94 10.34
C LYS A 370 -2.27 12.39 11.40
N ASP A 371 -2.58 13.18 12.42
CA ASP A 371 -3.69 12.90 13.35
C ASP A 371 -4.98 12.70 12.57
N PHE A 372 -5.74 11.66 12.90
CA PHE A 372 -6.96 11.29 12.20
C PHE A 372 -8.12 11.05 13.16
N ARG A 373 -9.34 11.26 12.70
CA ARG A 373 -10.54 11.05 13.50
C ARG A 373 -10.78 9.57 13.79
N SER A 374 -11.11 9.27 15.04
CA SER A 374 -11.43 7.92 15.49
C SER A 374 -12.51 7.92 16.57
N PRO A 375 -13.54 7.06 16.41
CA PRO A 375 -14.59 6.93 17.45
C PRO A 375 -14.10 6.22 18.71
N ARG A 376 -12.86 5.73 18.72
CA ARG A 376 -12.26 5.01 19.86
C ARG A 376 -11.33 5.87 20.71
N ARG A 377 -11.22 7.17 20.42
CA ARG A 377 -10.25 8.09 21.03
C ARG A 377 -10.95 9.27 21.72
N PRO A 378 -11.77 9.01 22.77
CA PRO A 378 -12.61 10.05 23.37
C PRO A 378 -11.94 10.86 24.49
N LEU A 379 -10.66 10.62 24.83
CA LEU A 379 -9.99 11.27 25.96
C LEU A 379 -10.06 12.79 25.83
N TYR A 380 -10.91 13.41 26.66
CA TYR A 380 -11.21 14.85 26.62
C TYR A 380 -9.97 15.71 26.89
N GLY A 381 -9.80 16.77 26.12
CA GLY A 381 -8.72 17.75 26.24
C GLY A 381 -7.37 17.25 25.68
N ILE A 382 -7.29 15.98 25.22
CA ILE A 382 -6.09 15.42 24.60
C ILE A 382 -6.44 14.83 23.24
N GLN A 383 -7.27 13.80 23.23
CA GLN A 383 -7.64 13.10 22.00
C GLN A 383 -8.80 13.77 21.28
N ASP A 384 -9.87 14.09 21.98
CA ASP A 384 -11.07 14.74 21.43
C ASP A 384 -11.54 14.11 20.10
N TRP A 385 -11.63 12.78 20.09
CA TRP A 385 -11.99 11.95 18.94
C TRP A 385 -10.92 11.88 17.84
N TYR A 386 -9.64 12.22 18.14
CA TYR A 386 -8.52 12.04 17.23
C TYR A 386 -7.52 11.00 17.77
N ASN A 387 -7.02 10.16 16.92
CA ASN A 387 -5.81 9.41 17.18
C ASN A 387 -4.62 10.37 17.02
N ARG A 388 -3.93 10.65 18.13
CA ARG A 388 -2.86 11.66 18.23
C ARG A 388 -1.46 11.11 17.92
N LYS A 389 -1.38 10.01 17.19
CA LYS A 389 -0.07 9.44 16.78
C LYS A 389 0.52 10.08 15.52
N GLY A 390 -0.14 11.05 14.92
CA GLY A 390 0.40 11.81 13.79
C GLY A 390 1.72 12.49 14.12
N LEU A 391 2.62 12.56 13.15
CA LEU A 391 3.78 13.48 13.17
C LEU A 391 3.36 14.89 12.76
N VAL A 392 2.15 14.99 12.24
CA VAL A 392 1.48 16.25 11.88
C VAL A 392 0.12 16.25 12.56
N SER A 393 -0.29 17.39 13.10
CA SER A 393 -1.60 17.58 13.73
C SER A 393 -2.77 17.41 12.75
N GLU A 394 -4.00 17.39 13.26
CA GLU A 394 -5.19 17.37 12.40
C GLU A 394 -5.35 18.61 11.52
N ARG A 395 -4.60 19.67 11.79
CA ARG A 395 -4.61 20.93 11.04
C ARG A 395 -3.38 21.13 10.15
N GLY A 396 -2.44 20.19 10.19
CA GLY A 396 -1.24 20.25 9.36
C GLY A 396 -0.01 20.87 10.02
N GLU A 397 -0.07 21.14 11.33
CA GLU A 397 1.11 21.62 12.07
C GLU A 397 2.03 20.44 12.41
N LYS A 398 3.35 20.64 12.30
CA LYS A 398 4.36 19.65 12.66
C LYS A 398 4.53 19.57 14.17
N LYS A 399 4.57 18.36 14.69
CA LYS A 399 4.92 18.08 16.08
C LYS A 399 6.41 17.88 16.24
#